data_b55ae9ed2b25c895eaccee278ea8e69c
#
_entry.id   b55ae9ed2b25c895eaccee278ea8e69c
#
_cell.length_a   1.000
_cell.length_b   1.000
_cell.length_c   1.000
_cell.angle_alpha   90.00
_cell.angle_beta   90.00
_cell.angle_gamma   90.00
#
_symmetry.space_group_name_H-M   'P 1'
#
loop_
_entity.id
_entity.type
_entity.pdbx_description
1 polymer ?
#
loop_
_entity_poly.entity_id
_entity_poly.type
_entity_poly.pdbx_seq_one_letter_code
_entity_poly.pdbx_strand_id
1 'polypeptide(L)'
;MPAAAWAVAEVGAAGLGDARRAARLATLVSDLAARPDVGIPAACATPAATKAADRWLANDAVTPEAILAAHITATAERSGGEAVLLAVQGTTALDFSAQPALAGAGPLAHPAHSGLVVQSVLAVSADGVPLGLLHQHSWARDPATTGARHTRRQRPTAAKESQRWLDGQAAIADVVPAAVPVLTGADREADVCDLFAQSRPSHHELLIRAAHNRRIGEETRQPWTAARAAPGGAVVPVAVGRGGARPPREALLVLRWTAAARGRRAIAPHGPPCRPCR
;
A
#
# COMPACT_ATOMS: atom_id res chain seq x y z
N MET A 1 -9.20 -13.34 -28.67
CA MET A 1 -9.86 -12.05 -28.96
C MET A 1 -8.78 -10.96 -28.94
N PRO A 2 -8.91 -9.86 -29.67
CA PRO A 2 -8.01 -8.72 -29.50
C PRO A 2 -8.14 -8.17 -28.09
N ALA A 3 -7.04 -7.57 -27.58
CA ALA A 3 -7.06 -6.93 -26.26
C ALA A 3 -8.04 -5.73 -26.26
N ALA A 4 -8.72 -5.51 -25.14
CA ALA A 4 -9.56 -4.31 -24.97
C ALA A 4 -8.70 -3.04 -25.01
N ALA A 5 -9.23 -1.95 -25.56
CA ALA A 5 -8.48 -0.69 -25.71
C ALA A 5 -7.96 -0.16 -24.37
N TRP A 6 -8.73 -0.28 -23.31
CA TRP A 6 -8.31 0.12 -21.95
C TRP A 6 -7.11 -0.68 -21.44
N ALA A 7 -7.04 -2.01 -21.73
CA ALA A 7 -5.91 -2.84 -21.31
C ALA A 7 -4.64 -2.51 -22.10
N VAL A 8 -4.78 -2.13 -23.37
CA VAL A 8 -3.65 -1.64 -24.16
C VAL A 8 -3.13 -0.32 -23.60
N ALA A 9 -4.04 0.60 -23.23
CA ALA A 9 -3.66 1.86 -22.58
C ALA A 9 -2.98 1.63 -21.22
N GLU A 10 -3.42 0.63 -20.47
CA GLU A 10 -2.92 0.35 -19.13
C GLU A 10 -1.53 -0.30 -19.11
N VAL A 11 -1.29 -1.28 -19.96
CA VAL A 11 -0.09 -2.12 -19.91
C VAL A 11 0.64 -2.26 -21.25
N GLY A 12 0.15 -1.65 -22.31
CA GLY A 12 0.73 -1.78 -23.65
C GLY A 12 2.15 -1.22 -23.77
N ALA A 13 2.53 -0.27 -22.91
CA ALA A 13 3.86 0.31 -22.83
C ALA A 13 4.83 -0.48 -21.93
N ALA A 14 4.46 -1.67 -21.43
CA ALA A 14 5.32 -2.46 -20.55
C ALA A 14 6.64 -2.81 -21.23
N GLY A 15 7.76 -2.50 -20.55
CA GLY A 15 9.13 -2.66 -21.03
C GLY A 15 9.59 -4.12 -21.04
N LEU A 16 8.90 -4.99 -21.79
CA LEU A 16 9.15 -6.44 -21.85
C LEU A 16 10.14 -6.86 -22.96
N GLY A 17 10.83 -5.89 -23.57
CA GLY A 17 11.85 -6.14 -24.61
C GLY A 17 11.31 -6.57 -25.98
N ASP A 18 10.01 -6.85 -26.13
CA ASP A 18 9.33 -7.20 -27.39
C ASP A 18 7.88 -6.74 -27.35
N ALA A 19 7.44 -5.99 -28.36
CA ALA A 19 6.08 -5.49 -28.49
C ALA A 19 5.02 -6.61 -28.48
N ARG A 20 5.35 -7.81 -28.97
CA ARG A 20 4.47 -8.97 -28.91
C ARG A 20 4.21 -9.44 -27.49
N ARG A 21 5.19 -9.28 -26.57
CA ARG A 21 4.99 -9.60 -25.16
C ARG A 21 4.06 -8.60 -24.49
N ALA A 22 4.20 -7.30 -24.78
CA ALA A 22 3.30 -6.27 -24.27
C ALA A 22 1.86 -6.45 -24.80
N ALA A 23 1.70 -6.75 -26.09
CA ALA A 23 0.39 -7.06 -26.68
C ALA A 23 -0.23 -8.33 -26.05
N ARG A 24 0.57 -9.34 -25.72
CA ARG A 24 0.10 -10.52 -25.01
C ARG A 24 -0.31 -10.22 -23.58
N LEU A 25 0.41 -9.35 -22.87
CA LEU A 25 0.03 -8.86 -21.56
C LEU A 25 -1.34 -8.19 -21.60
N ALA A 26 -1.54 -7.24 -22.52
CA ALA A 26 -2.83 -6.55 -22.68
C ALA A 26 -3.99 -7.53 -22.96
N THR A 27 -3.74 -8.59 -23.76
CA THR A 27 -4.73 -9.64 -23.98
C THR A 27 -5.05 -10.40 -22.70
N LEU A 28 -4.03 -10.82 -21.95
CA LEU A 28 -4.19 -11.57 -20.70
C LEU A 28 -4.91 -10.73 -19.63
N VAL A 29 -4.57 -9.45 -19.51
CA VAL A 29 -5.25 -8.51 -18.61
C VAL A 29 -6.72 -8.35 -19.00
N SER A 30 -7.03 -8.26 -20.31
CA SER A 30 -8.41 -8.20 -20.78
C SER A 30 -9.19 -9.48 -20.43
N ASP A 31 -8.59 -10.64 -20.64
CA ASP A 31 -9.21 -11.95 -20.39
C ASP A 31 -9.50 -12.13 -18.88
N LEU A 32 -8.55 -11.74 -18.01
CA LEU A 32 -8.70 -11.81 -16.56
C LEU A 32 -9.73 -10.80 -16.03
N ALA A 33 -9.75 -9.59 -16.54
CA ALA A 33 -10.72 -8.57 -16.13
C ALA A 33 -12.15 -8.92 -16.55
N ALA A 34 -12.30 -9.62 -17.67
CA ALA A 34 -13.63 -10.11 -18.10
C ALA A 34 -14.15 -11.26 -17.19
N ARG A 35 -13.28 -11.94 -16.47
CA ARG A 35 -13.59 -13.06 -15.57
C ARG A 35 -12.72 -13.02 -14.31
N PRO A 36 -12.93 -12.05 -13.41
CA PRO A 36 -12.06 -11.83 -12.27
C PRO A 36 -12.15 -12.91 -11.18
N ASP A 37 -13.15 -13.75 -11.22
CA ASP A 37 -13.43 -14.81 -10.25
C ASP A 37 -12.84 -16.18 -10.64
N VAL A 38 -12.13 -16.28 -11.78
CA VAL A 38 -11.55 -17.55 -12.25
C VAL A 38 -10.03 -17.44 -12.45
N GLY A 39 -9.36 -18.60 -12.45
CA GLY A 39 -7.95 -18.68 -12.76
C GLY A 39 -7.62 -18.50 -14.25
N ILE A 40 -6.35 -18.31 -14.58
CA ILE A 40 -5.84 -18.07 -15.94
C ILE A 40 -6.36 -19.07 -16.97
N PRO A 41 -6.39 -20.40 -16.72
CA PRO A 41 -6.89 -21.35 -17.71
C PRO A 41 -8.35 -21.10 -18.12
N ALA A 42 -9.20 -20.79 -17.15
CA ALA A 42 -10.60 -20.50 -17.41
C ALA A 42 -10.79 -19.10 -18.03
N ALA A 43 -10.00 -18.10 -17.63
CA ALA A 43 -10.05 -16.77 -18.21
C ALA A 43 -9.65 -16.78 -19.68
N CYS A 44 -8.60 -17.52 -20.06
CA CYS A 44 -8.12 -17.64 -21.45
C CYS A 44 -9.07 -18.39 -22.39
N ALA A 45 -10.06 -19.10 -21.86
CA ALA A 45 -11.15 -19.76 -22.58
C ALA A 45 -10.75 -20.86 -23.61
N THR A 46 -9.50 -20.96 -24.05
CA THR A 46 -9.03 -22.00 -24.97
C THR A 46 -7.69 -22.60 -24.51
N PRO A 47 -7.43 -23.91 -24.77
CA PRO A 47 -6.17 -24.54 -24.41
C PRO A 47 -4.95 -23.87 -25.07
N ALA A 48 -5.09 -23.37 -26.28
CA ALA A 48 -4.02 -22.66 -26.99
C ALA A 48 -3.69 -21.33 -26.33
N ALA A 49 -4.70 -20.56 -25.88
CA ALA A 49 -4.52 -19.31 -25.17
C ALA A 49 -3.92 -19.54 -23.78
N THR A 50 -4.34 -20.56 -23.05
CA THR A 50 -3.76 -20.98 -21.77
C THR A 50 -2.27 -21.30 -21.92
N LYS A 51 -1.92 -22.18 -22.88
CA LYS A 51 -0.52 -22.53 -23.16
C LYS A 51 0.34 -21.32 -23.55
N ALA A 52 -0.25 -20.35 -24.26
CA ALA A 52 0.44 -19.11 -24.61
C ALA A 52 0.63 -18.21 -23.38
N ALA A 53 -0.32 -18.17 -22.44
CA ALA A 53 -0.18 -17.46 -21.17
C ALA A 53 0.90 -18.10 -20.28
N ASP A 54 0.92 -19.42 -20.16
CA ASP A 54 1.93 -20.15 -19.38
C ASP A 54 3.35 -19.90 -19.91
N ARG A 55 3.55 -19.98 -21.25
CA ARG A 55 4.84 -19.67 -21.87
C ARG A 55 5.26 -18.21 -21.66
N TRP A 56 4.30 -17.30 -21.68
CA TRP A 56 4.54 -15.89 -21.47
C TRP A 56 4.97 -15.63 -20.02
N LEU A 57 4.28 -16.22 -19.03
CA LEU A 57 4.62 -16.12 -17.61
C LEU A 57 5.96 -16.79 -17.26
N ALA A 58 6.33 -17.86 -17.98
CA ALA A 58 7.62 -18.55 -17.82
C ALA A 58 8.79 -17.87 -18.52
N ASN A 59 8.60 -16.72 -19.15
CA ASN A 59 9.66 -16.03 -19.87
C ASN A 59 10.41 -15.07 -18.95
N ASP A 60 11.71 -15.21 -18.82
CA ASP A 60 12.58 -14.42 -17.92
C ASP A 60 12.55 -12.91 -18.21
N ALA A 61 12.18 -12.49 -19.42
CA ALA A 61 12.01 -11.08 -19.75
C ALA A 61 10.65 -10.51 -19.25
N VAL A 62 9.78 -11.34 -18.74
CA VAL A 62 8.50 -10.93 -18.14
C VAL A 62 8.69 -10.83 -16.64
N THR A 63 8.94 -9.62 -16.16
CA THR A 63 9.13 -9.37 -14.73
C THR A 63 7.94 -8.62 -14.13
N PRO A 64 7.61 -8.87 -12.86
CA PRO A 64 6.57 -8.13 -12.16
C PRO A 64 6.81 -6.63 -12.18
N GLU A 65 8.08 -6.21 -12.07
CA GLU A 65 8.48 -4.80 -12.05
C GLU A 65 8.18 -4.10 -13.39
N ALA A 66 8.46 -4.77 -14.52
CA ALA A 66 8.18 -4.21 -15.85
C ALA A 66 6.69 -4.07 -16.13
N ILE A 67 5.87 -5.03 -15.65
CA ILE A 67 4.41 -4.96 -15.72
C ILE A 67 3.89 -3.83 -14.86
N LEU A 68 4.34 -3.76 -13.61
CA LEU A 68 3.90 -2.77 -12.64
C LEU A 68 4.29 -1.35 -13.06
N ALA A 69 5.48 -1.16 -13.64
CA ALA A 69 5.95 0.15 -14.10
C ALA A 69 5.00 0.78 -15.15
N ALA A 70 4.50 -0.01 -16.11
CA ALA A 70 3.52 0.49 -17.08
C ALA A 70 2.21 0.92 -16.42
N HIS A 71 1.69 0.09 -15.52
CA HIS A 71 0.49 0.41 -14.74
C HIS A 71 0.67 1.67 -13.86
N ILE A 72 1.81 1.82 -13.19
CA ILE A 72 2.13 3.00 -12.38
C ILE A 72 2.15 4.26 -13.25
N THR A 73 2.76 4.20 -14.43
CA THR A 73 2.79 5.33 -15.38
C THR A 73 1.36 5.75 -15.77
N ALA A 74 0.52 4.79 -16.17
CA ALA A 74 -0.87 5.07 -16.50
C ALA A 74 -1.67 5.62 -15.30
N THR A 75 -1.37 5.16 -14.09
CA THR A 75 -1.97 5.68 -12.85
C THR A 75 -1.52 7.12 -12.58
N ALA A 76 -0.23 7.43 -12.76
CA ALA A 76 0.30 8.79 -12.58
C ALA A 76 -0.35 9.78 -13.54
N GLU A 77 -0.54 9.38 -14.81
CA GLU A 77 -1.23 10.19 -15.80
C GLU A 77 -2.68 10.49 -15.38
N ARG A 78 -3.44 9.49 -14.95
CA ARG A 78 -4.81 9.67 -14.43
C ARG A 78 -4.85 10.57 -13.20
N SER A 79 -3.84 10.46 -12.34
CA SER A 79 -3.74 11.25 -11.11
C SER A 79 -3.45 12.73 -11.37
N GLY A 80 -2.90 13.08 -12.53
CA GLY A 80 -2.47 14.45 -12.85
C GLY A 80 -3.61 15.49 -12.93
N GLY A 81 -4.85 15.04 -13.08
CA GLY A 81 -6.04 15.90 -13.10
C GLY A 81 -6.75 16.07 -11.76
N GLU A 82 -6.27 15.41 -10.70
CA GLU A 82 -6.95 15.41 -9.40
C GLU A 82 -6.65 16.70 -8.60
N ALA A 83 -7.70 17.29 -8.02
CA ALA A 83 -7.55 18.43 -7.11
C ALA A 83 -6.83 18.03 -5.80
N VAL A 84 -7.06 16.81 -5.32
CA VAL A 84 -6.39 16.15 -4.21
C VAL A 84 -6.37 14.65 -4.50
N LEU A 85 -5.20 14.05 -4.41
CA LEU A 85 -5.03 12.62 -4.55
C LEU A 85 -4.94 11.95 -3.17
N LEU A 86 -5.76 10.95 -2.93
CA LEU A 86 -5.63 10.09 -1.77
C LEU A 86 -4.69 8.93 -2.12
N ALA A 87 -3.54 8.84 -1.45
CA ALA A 87 -2.59 7.75 -1.60
C ALA A 87 -2.74 6.78 -0.42
N VAL A 88 -3.52 5.72 -0.60
CA VAL A 88 -3.87 4.78 0.47
C VAL A 88 -2.84 3.66 0.54
N GLN A 89 -2.07 3.63 1.63
CA GLN A 89 -1.10 2.57 1.89
C GLN A 89 -1.72 1.44 2.72
N GLY A 90 -1.48 0.21 2.29
CA GLY A 90 -1.96 -0.97 3.01
C GLY A 90 -1.07 -2.19 2.81
N THR A 91 -1.11 -3.10 3.77
CA THR A 91 -0.39 -4.38 3.72
C THR A 91 -1.39 -5.54 3.70
N THR A 92 -1.21 -6.46 2.77
CA THR A 92 -2.01 -7.68 2.62
C THR A 92 -1.11 -8.91 2.68
N ALA A 93 -1.62 -10.01 3.20
CA ALA A 93 -0.97 -11.31 3.12
C ALA A 93 -1.68 -12.18 2.07
N LEU A 94 -0.90 -12.73 1.15
CA LEU A 94 -1.37 -13.77 0.21
C LEU A 94 -1.03 -15.12 0.82
N ASP A 95 -2.05 -15.85 1.24
CA ASP A 95 -1.91 -17.14 1.90
C ASP A 95 -1.87 -18.27 0.86
N PHE A 96 -0.72 -18.94 0.78
CA PHE A 96 -0.48 -20.08 -0.09
C PHE A 96 -0.30 -21.39 0.69
N SER A 97 -0.76 -21.47 1.95
CA SER A 97 -0.62 -22.64 2.80
C SER A 97 -1.21 -23.92 2.21
N ALA A 98 -2.23 -23.78 1.35
CA ALA A 98 -2.81 -24.92 0.61
C ALA A 98 -1.92 -25.43 -0.54
N GLN A 99 -0.79 -24.77 -0.82
CA GLN A 99 0.15 -25.09 -1.89
C GLN A 99 1.56 -25.33 -1.32
N PRO A 100 1.78 -26.39 -0.55
CA PRO A 100 3.04 -26.60 0.19
C PRO A 100 4.27 -26.79 -0.70
N ALA A 101 4.07 -27.13 -1.98
CA ALA A 101 5.13 -27.26 -2.98
C ALA A 101 5.54 -25.91 -3.60
N LEU A 102 4.87 -24.80 -3.28
CA LEU A 102 5.22 -23.49 -3.82
C LEU A 102 6.55 -23.02 -3.24
N ALA A 103 7.56 -22.93 -4.10
CA ALA A 103 8.86 -22.37 -3.73
C ALA A 103 8.76 -20.84 -3.54
N GLY A 104 9.57 -20.29 -2.62
CA GLY A 104 9.64 -18.85 -2.39
C GLY A 104 8.55 -18.28 -1.47
N ALA A 105 7.65 -19.09 -0.93
CA ALA A 105 6.74 -18.68 0.13
C ALA A 105 7.46 -18.63 1.50
N GLY A 106 7.09 -17.68 2.34
CA GLY A 106 7.63 -17.52 3.69
C GLY A 106 6.53 -17.49 4.77
N PRO A 107 6.90 -17.53 6.06
CA PRO A 107 5.93 -17.54 7.15
C PRO A 107 5.10 -16.26 7.19
N LEU A 108 3.80 -16.40 7.37
CA LEU A 108 2.86 -15.31 7.59
C LEU A 108 2.73 -14.98 9.10
N ALA A 109 1.75 -14.17 9.45
CA ALA A 109 1.53 -13.76 10.84
C ALA A 109 1.17 -14.93 11.76
N HIS A 110 0.45 -15.93 11.23
CA HIS A 110 0.13 -17.15 11.95
C HIS A 110 1.15 -18.26 11.59
N PRO A 111 1.70 -18.99 12.57
CA PRO A 111 2.78 -19.97 12.34
C PRO A 111 2.45 -21.10 11.34
N ALA A 112 1.17 -21.47 11.23
CA ALA A 112 0.71 -22.51 10.30
C ALA A 112 0.53 -22.00 8.87
N HIS A 113 0.69 -20.70 8.62
CA HIS A 113 0.43 -20.09 7.32
C HIS A 113 1.75 -19.67 6.64
N SER A 114 1.83 -19.95 5.35
CA SER A 114 2.93 -19.54 4.48
C SER A 114 2.41 -18.81 3.23
N GLY A 115 3.19 -17.86 2.74
CA GLY A 115 2.78 -17.05 1.61
C GLY A 115 3.68 -15.86 1.36
N LEU A 116 3.11 -14.82 0.77
CA LEU A 116 3.77 -13.55 0.51
C LEU A 116 3.07 -12.42 1.26
N VAL A 117 3.86 -11.42 1.64
CA VAL A 117 3.33 -10.14 2.14
C VAL A 117 3.43 -9.12 1.01
N VAL A 118 2.38 -8.35 0.81
CA VAL A 118 2.29 -7.34 -0.24
C VAL A 118 1.96 -6.00 0.40
N GLN A 119 2.82 -5.01 0.18
CA GLN A 119 2.56 -3.61 0.46
C GLN A 119 2.13 -2.92 -0.81
N SER A 120 1.00 -2.21 -0.78
CA SER A 120 0.48 -1.45 -1.91
C SER A 120 0.22 -0.01 -1.53
N VAL A 121 0.36 0.88 -2.51
CA VAL A 121 -0.10 2.26 -2.45
C VAL A 121 -1.13 2.44 -3.57
N LEU A 122 -2.38 2.60 -3.19
CA LEU A 122 -3.50 2.80 -4.11
C LEU A 122 -3.78 4.30 -4.26
N ALA A 123 -3.79 4.79 -5.50
CA ALA A 123 -4.29 6.11 -5.83
C ALA A 123 -5.81 6.09 -5.86
N VAL A 124 -6.43 7.05 -5.19
CA VAL A 124 -7.89 7.21 -5.13
C VAL A 124 -8.22 8.69 -5.29
N SER A 125 -9.22 9.03 -6.09
CA SER A 125 -9.72 10.41 -6.21
C SER A 125 -10.37 10.88 -4.90
N ALA A 126 -10.60 12.18 -4.77
CA ALA A 126 -11.34 12.74 -3.64
C ALA A 126 -12.78 12.20 -3.53
N ASP A 127 -13.36 11.77 -4.64
CA ASP A 127 -14.70 11.16 -4.69
C ASP A 127 -14.71 9.65 -4.35
N GLY A 128 -13.53 9.10 -4.04
CA GLY A 128 -13.39 7.68 -3.66
C GLY A 128 -13.24 6.72 -4.84
N VAL A 129 -12.96 7.21 -6.05
CA VAL A 129 -12.74 6.37 -7.23
C VAL A 129 -11.30 5.86 -7.25
N PRO A 130 -11.05 4.53 -7.26
CA PRO A 130 -9.71 3.98 -7.41
C PRO A 130 -9.14 4.30 -8.80
N LEU A 131 -7.95 4.89 -8.83
CA LEU A 131 -7.25 5.28 -10.06
C LEU A 131 -6.20 4.25 -10.49
N GLY A 132 -5.64 3.48 -9.56
CA GLY A 132 -4.63 2.46 -9.81
C GLY A 132 -3.55 2.44 -8.73
N LEU A 133 -2.52 1.62 -8.92
CA LEU A 133 -1.40 1.51 -7.98
C LEU A 133 -0.32 2.55 -8.31
N LEU A 134 0.21 3.21 -7.28
CA LEU A 134 1.40 4.07 -7.35
C LEU A 134 2.66 3.31 -6.95
N HIS A 135 2.51 2.27 -6.13
CA HIS A 135 3.61 1.43 -5.68
C HIS A 135 3.07 0.08 -5.24
N GLN A 136 3.84 -0.97 -5.50
CA GLN A 136 3.60 -2.28 -4.90
C GLN A 136 4.93 -3.01 -4.70
N HIS A 137 5.11 -3.61 -3.54
CA HIS A 137 6.25 -4.47 -3.23
C HIS A 137 5.76 -5.74 -2.55
N SER A 138 6.22 -6.88 -3.02
CA SER A 138 5.90 -8.18 -2.45
C SER A 138 7.17 -8.88 -1.97
N TRP A 139 7.09 -9.55 -0.82
CA TRP A 139 8.22 -10.32 -0.30
C TRP A 139 7.75 -11.54 0.48
N ALA A 140 8.59 -12.55 0.54
CA ALA A 140 8.49 -13.64 1.48
C ALA A 140 9.28 -13.31 2.76
N ARG A 141 8.73 -13.59 3.92
CA ARG A 141 9.49 -13.49 5.17
C ARG A 141 10.50 -14.61 5.27
N ASP A 142 11.71 -14.29 5.73
CA ASP A 142 12.72 -15.29 6.01
C ASP A 142 12.33 -16.08 7.28
N PRO A 143 12.18 -17.42 7.21
CA PRO A 143 11.91 -18.25 8.36
C PRO A 143 12.90 -18.07 9.51
N ALA A 144 14.18 -17.79 9.22
CA ALA A 144 15.22 -17.57 10.22
C ALA A 144 14.99 -16.30 11.07
N THR A 145 14.19 -15.34 10.58
CA THR A 145 13.86 -14.13 11.34
C THR A 145 12.62 -14.29 12.22
N THR A 146 11.94 -15.43 12.12
CA THR A 146 10.76 -15.75 12.93
C THR A 146 11.14 -15.84 14.40
N GLY A 147 10.39 -15.17 15.28
CA GLY A 147 10.69 -15.18 16.72
C GLY A 147 11.70 -14.13 17.21
N ALA A 148 12.42 -13.44 16.34
CA ALA A 148 13.43 -12.44 16.69
C ALA A 148 12.85 -11.11 17.24
N ARG A 149 11.74 -11.14 17.98
CA ARG A 149 11.07 -9.95 18.55
C ARG A 149 11.96 -9.18 19.52
N HIS A 150 12.83 -9.86 20.26
CA HIS A 150 13.70 -9.25 21.26
C HIS A 150 14.75 -8.31 20.65
N THR A 151 15.22 -8.55 19.42
CA THR A 151 16.17 -7.68 18.72
C THR A 151 15.51 -6.57 17.91
N ARG A 152 14.19 -6.60 17.72
CA ARG A 152 13.45 -5.66 16.87
C ARG A 152 13.67 -4.20 17.25
N ARG A 153 13.75 -3.91 18.57
CA ARG A 153 13.94 -2.53 19.04
C ARG A 153 15.31 -1.96 18.69
N GLN A 154 16.33 -2.80 18.60
CA GLN A 154 17.73 -2.39 18.37
C GLN A 154 18.04 -2.21 16.87
N ARG A 155 17.27 -2.86 15.99
CA ARG A 155 17.47 -2.75 14.55
C ARG A 155 17.04 -1.38 14.03
N PRO A 156 17.76 -0.75 13.05
CA PRO A 156 17.31 0.45 12.36
C PRO A 156 16.04 0.15 11.56
N THR A 157 15.26 1.18 11.21
CA THR A 157 14.01 1.02 10.45
C THR A 157 14.24 0.39 9.09
N ALA A 158 15.35 0.73 8.43
CA ALA A 158 15.76 0.11 7.16
C ALA A 158 15.93 -1.42 7.21
N ALA A 159 16.16 -2.00 8.41
CA ALA A 159 16.26 -3.44 8.63
C ALA A 159 14.97 -4.05 9.18
N LYS A 160 13.85 -3.33 9.12
CA LYS A 160 12.54 -3.75 9.61
C LYS A 160 11.50 -3.74 8.49
N GLU A 161 10.49 -4.58 8.62
CA GLU A 161 9.34 -4.53 7.70
C GLU A 161 8.63 -3.17 7.68
N SER A 162 8.79 -2.34 8.72
CA SER A 162 8.23 -0.99 8.75
C SER A 162 8.88 -0.05 7.72
N GLN A 163 10.01 -0.40 7.13
CA GLN A 163 10.62 0.35 6.02
C GLN A 163 9.68 0.48 4.83
N ARG A 164 8.83 -0.50 4.59
CA ARG A 164 7.83 -0.48 3.48
C ARG A 164 6.94 0.78 3.45
N TRP A 165 6.65 1.37 4.62
CA TRP A 165 5.85 2.59 4.71
C TRP A 165 6.62 3.81 4.20
N LEU A 166 7.93 3.85 4.46
CA LEU A 166 8.82 4.89 3.97
C LEU A 166 9.05 4.76 2.47
N ASP A 167 9.24 3.53 1.99
CA ASP A 167 9.44 3.23 0.57
C ASP A 167 8.19 3.62 -0.23
N GLY A 168 6.99 3.28 0.27
CA GLY A 168 5.73 3.69 -0.33
C GLY A 168 5.57 5.22 -0.38
N GLN A 169 5.97 5.94 0.69
CA GLN A 169 5.93 7.40 0.71
C GLN A 169 6.94 8.03 -0.25
N ALA A 170 8.14 7.46 -0.39
CA ALA A 170 9.12 7.90 -1.36
C ALA A 170 8.60 7.70 -2.80
N ALA A 171 8.07 6.51 -3.10
CA ALA A 171 7.51 6.21 -4.41
C ALA A 171 6.36 7.16 -4.82
N ILE A 172 5.51 7.57 -3.88
CA ILE A 172 4.47 8.59 -4.14
C ILE A 172 5.11 9.90 -4.63
N ALA A 173 6.17 10.36 -3.96
CA ALA A 173 6.84 11.60 -4.31
C ALA A 173 7.54 11.54 -5.68
N ASP A 174 8.02 10.35 -6.07
CA ASP A 174 8.72 10.13 -7.35
C ASP A 174 7.74 10.01 -8.54
N VAL A 175 6.52 9.50 -8.29
CA VAL A 175 5.59 9.10 -9.35
C VAL A 175 4.49 10.14 -9.59
N VAL A 176 3.95 10.73 -8.51
CA VAL A 176 2.82 11.66 -8.64
C VAL A 176 3.30 13.01 -9.20
N PRO A 177 2.60 13.60 -10.19
CA PRO A 177 2.96 14.90 -10.73
C PRO A 177 3.09 15.97 -9.64
N ALA A 178 4.14 16.78 -9.70
CA ALA A 178 4.52 17.73 -8.65
C ALA A 178 3.46 18.80 -8.33
N ALA A 179 2.48 19.01 -9.21
CA ALA A 179 1.39 19.97 -9.00
C ALA A 179 0.22 19.39 -8.20
N VAL A 180 0.18 18.07 -7.99
CA VAL A 180 -0.96 17.38 -7.37
C VAL A 180 -0.78 17.30 -5.86
N PRO A 181 -1.66 17.92 -5.05
CA PRO A 181 -1.67 17.71 -3.60
C PRO A 181 -1.99 16.27 -3.25
N VAL A 182 -1.25 15.69 -2.30
CA VAL A 182 -1.41 14.30 -1.89
C VAL A 182 -1.73 14.20 -0.40
N LEU A 183 -2.74 13.41 -0.08
CA LEU A 183 -3.01 12.95 1.28
C LEU A 183 -2.73 11.46 1.39
N THR A 184 -1.61 11.10 2.01
CA THR A 184 -1.27 9.69 2.27
C THR A 184 -2.02 9.19 3.49
N GLY A 185 -2.91 8.22 3.26
CA GLY A 185 -3.66 7.52 4.29
C GLY A 185 -3.04 6.17 4.64
N ALA A 186 -2.87 5.86 5.94
CA ALA A 186 -2.44 4.53 6.37
C ALA A 186 -2.97 4.16 7.75
N ASP A 187 -2.96 2.86 8.03
CA ASP A 187 -3.42 2.31 9.29
C ASP A 187 -2.39 2.50 10.44
N ARG A 188 -2.69 1.90 11.60
CA ARG A 188 -1.85 1.99 12.81
C ARG A 188 -0.45 1.37 12.67
N GLU A 189 -0.22 0.50 11.69
CA GLU A 189 1.10 -0.09 11.48
C GLU A 189 2.08 0.93 10.90
N ALA A 190 1.57 1.95 10.22
CA ALA A 190 2.33 3.10 9.72
C ALA A 190 2.68 4.15 10.80
N ASP A 191 2.21 3.98 12.04
CA ASP A 191 2.53 4.91 13.14
C ASP A 191 4.01 4.77 13.58
N VAL A 192 4.92 5.11 12.67
CA VAL A 192 6.38 5.02 12.79
C VAL A 192 7.00 6.40 12.78
N CYS A 193 7.89 6.70 13.75
CA CYS A 193 8.52 8.01 13.87
C CYS A 193 9.26 8.43 12.59
N ASP A 194 9.94 7.49 11.94
CA ASP A 194 10.76 7.77 10.76
C ASP A 194 9.89 8.16 9.55
N LEU A 195 8.69 7.57 9.39
CA LEU A 195 7.75 7.98 8.35
C LEU A 195 7.33 9.45 8.51
N PHE A 196 7.04 9.85 9.73
CA PHE A 196 6.69 11.25 9.98
C PHE A 196 7.87 12.22 9.79
N ALA A 197 9.10 11.77 10.02
CA ALA A 197 10.32 12.56 9.88
C ALA A 197 10.86 12.58 8.43
N GLN A 198 10.39 11.67 7.58
CA GLN A 198 10.81 11.58 6.19
C GLN A 198 10.53 12.89 5.45
N SER A 199 11.54 13.37 4.73
CA SER A 199 11.39 14.54 3.84
C SER A 199 10.38 14.23 2.74
N ARG A 200 9.48 15.17 2.47
CA ARG A 200 8.46 15.07 1.42
C ARG A 200 8.09 16.46 0.91
N PRO A 201 7.49 16.58 -0.29
CA PRO A 201 6.96 17.85 -0.77
C PRO A 201 5.97 18.47 0.23
N SER A 202 5.92 19.79 0.31
CA SER A 202 5.09 20.52 1.28
C SER A 202 3.59 20.31 1.09
N HIS A 203 3.17 19.92 -0.11
CA HIS A 203 1.79 19.60 -0.46
C HIS A 203 1.46 18.09 -0.32
N HIS A 204 2.37 17.30 0.25
CA HIS A 204 2.14 15.90 0.62
C HIS A 204 1.91 15.78 2.12
N GLU A 205 0.69 15.52 2.50
CA GLU A 205 0.25 15.38 3.88
C GLU A 205 0.10 13.91 4.28
N LEU A 206 0.11 13.64 5.60
CA LEU A 206 -0.06 12.30 6.15
C LEU A 206 -1.31 12.24 7.04
N LEU A 207 -2.14 11.24 6.83
CA LEU A 207 -3.27 10.85 7.67
C LEU A 207 -3.04 9.43 8.20
N ILE A 208 -2.40 9.31 9.36
CA ILE A 208 -2.02 8.03 9.94
C ILE A 208 -2.85 7.74 11.19
N ARG A 209 -3.44 6.56 11.26
CA ARG A 209 -4.12 6.10 12.46
C ARG A 209 -3.10 5.88 13.58
N ALA A 210 -3.24 6.62 14.70
CA ALA A 210 -2.33 6.50 15.83
C ALA A 210 -2.46 5.13 16.52
N ALA A 211 -1.34 4.43 16.66
CA ALA A 211 -1.20 3.21 17.46
C ALA A 211 -0.71 3.51 18.88
N HIS A 212 0.03 4.60 19.04
CA HIS A 212 0.74 4.92 20.25
C HIS A 212 0.37 6.30 20.79
N ASN A 213 0.07 6.35 22.09
CA ASN A 213 -0.19 7.61 22.80
C ASN A 213 1.16 8.24 23.21
N ARG A 214 1.91 8.75 22.23
CA ARG A 214 3.24 9.32 22.43
C ARG A 214 3.18 10.68 23.10
N ARG A 215 4.32 11.14 23.65
CA ARG A 215 4.46 12.53 24.12
C ARG A 215 4.50 13.48 22.92
N ILE A 216 3.75 14.59 23.02
CA ILE A 216 3.73 15.69 22.06
C ILE A 216 4.18 16.98 22.75
N GLY A 217 4.98 17.78 22.05
CA GLY A 217 5.51 19.04 22.59
C GLY A 217 6.62 18.84 23.63
N GLU A 218 6.97 19.91 24.31
CA GLU A 218 7.92 19.93 25.43
C GLU A 218 7.27 19.43 26.73
N GLU A 219 5.94 19.49 26.80
CA GLU A 219 5.14 19.01 27.92
C GLU A 219 4.89 17.51 27.84
N THR A 220 4.55 16.88 28.97
CA THR A 220 4.19 15.46 29.07
C THR A 220 2.82 15.13 28.45
N ARG A 221 2.27 16.04 27.64
CA ARG A 221 0.94 15.93 27.06
C ARG A 221 0.90 14.81 26.01
N GLN A 222 -0.14 14.01 26.05
CA GLN A 222 -0.36 12.89 25.14
C GLN A 222 -1.45 13.22 24.11
N PRO A 223 -1.32 12.80 22.82
CA PRO A 223 -2.26 13.13 21.75
C PRO A 223 -3.69 12.77 22.06
N TRP A 224 -3.94 11.59 22.64
CA TRP A 224 -5.30 11.13 22.92
C TRP A 224 -5.96 11.95 24.03
N THR A 225 -5.22 12.34 25.05
CA THR A 225 -5.72 13.20 26.12
C THR A 225 -6.00 14.60 25.57
N ALA A 226 -5.09 15.14 24.75
CA ALA A 226 -5.26 16.43 24.11
C ALA A 226 -6.49 16.46 23.19
N ALA A 227 -6.65 15.45 22.33
CA ALA A 227 -7.79 15.36 21.43
C ALA A 227 -9.12 15.18 22.16
N ARG A 228 -9.16 14.40 23.25
CA ARG A 228 -10.37 14.24 24.07
C ARG A 228 -10.78 15.51 24.79
N ALA A 229 -9.81 16.31 25.21
CA ALA A 229 -10.06 17.59 25.88
C ALA A 229 -10.42 18.73 24.89
N ALA A 230 -10.18 18.53 23.60
CA ALA A 230 -10.52 19.53 22.59
C ALA A 230 -12.05 19.70 22.47
N PRO A 231 -12.55 20.91 22.18
CA PRO A 231 -13.97 21.11 21.93
C PRO A 231 -14.43 20.25 20.74
N GLY A 232 -15.70 19.87 20.72
CA GLY A 232 -16.31 19.19 19.58
C GLY A 232 -16.37 20.14 18.39
N GLY A 233 -15.77 19.73 17.26
CA GLY A 233 -15.71 20.56 16.05
C GLY A 233 -16.79 20.24 15.03
N ALA A 234 -17.19 18.97 14.91
CA ALA A 234 -18.23 18.54 13.98
C ALA A 234 -18.92 17.27 14.47
N VAL A 235 -20.17 17.09 14.07
CA VAL A 235 -20.92 15.84 14.27
C VAL A 235 -21.19 15.25 12.89
N VAL A 236 -20.76 14.00 12.68
CA VAL A 236 -20.89 13.31 11.40
C VAL A 236 -21.75 12.07 11.59
N PRO A 237 -22.88 11.93 10.87
CA PRO A 237 -23.63 10.69 10.82
C PRO A 237 -22.86 9.63 10.03
N VAL A 238 -22.76 8.43 10.57
CA VAL A 238 -22.11 7.30 9.93
C VAL A 238 -23.04 6.10 9.92
N ALA A 239 -23.34 5.59 8.75
CA ALA A 239 -24.08 4.36 8.59
C ALA A 239 -23.19 3.18 9.03
N VAL A 240 -23.65 2.47 10.05
CA VAL A 240 -22.99 1.25 10.54
C VAL A 240 -23.76 0.05 10.00
N GLY A 241 -23.15 -0.70 9.09
CA GLY A 241 -23.71 -1.90 8.51
C GLY A 241 -24.02 -3.00 9.54
N ARG A 242 -24.69 -4.03 9.11
CA ARG A 242 -24.99 -5.21 9.94
C ARG A 242 -23.69 -5.88 10.40
N GLY A 243 -23.55 -6.07 11.71
CA GLY A 243 -22.39 -6.76 12.31
C GLY A 243 -22.84 -7.94 13.16
N GLY A 244 -22.75 -9.16 12.67
CA GLY A 244 -23.23 -10.35 13.37
C GLY A 244 -24.71 -10.23 13.75
N ALA A 245 -25.03 -10.34 15.04
CA ALA A 245 -26.41 -10.23 15.56
C ALA A 245 -26.93 -8.79 15.69
N ARG A 246 -26.09 -7.76 15.42
CA ARG A 246 -26.50 -6.36 15.56
C ARG A 246 -27.12 -5.84 14.27
N PRO A 247 -28.32 -5.23 14.30
CA PRO A 247 -28.93 -4.64 13.10
C PRO A 247 -28.13 -3.42 12.59
N PRO A 248 -28.32 -3.04 11.32
CA PRO A 248 -27.80 -1.78 10.81
C PRO A 248 -28.31 -0.60 11.65
N ARG A 249 -27.47 0.40 11.86
CA ARG A 249 -27.82 1.61 12.61
C ARG A 249 -27.05 2.81 12.10
N GLU A 250 -27.54 3.99 12.40
CA GLU A 250 -26.77 5.22 12.27
C GLU A 250 -26.05 5.52 13.60
N ALA A 251 -24.80 5.93 13.52
CA ALA A 251 -24.02 6.41 14.64
C ALA A 251 -23.63 7.87 14.41
N LEU A 252 -23.85 8.72 15.41
CA LEU A 252 -23.36 10.10 15.37
C LEU A 252 -21.96 10.15 15.97
N LEU A 253 -20.98 10.50 15.15
CA LEU A 253 -19.59 10.65 15.57
C LEU A 253 -19.27 12.11 15.83
N VAL A 254 -18.77 12.42 17.03
CA VAL A 254 -18.25 13.76 17.35
C VAL A 254 -16.78 13.79 16.98
N LEU A 255 -16.41 14.60 15.98
CA LEU A 255 -15.03 14.84 15.61
C LEU A 255 -14.42 15.88 16.53
N ARG A 256 -13.22 15.59 17.01
CA ARG A 256 -12.40 16.50 17.84
C ARG A 256 -10.99 16.53 17.26
N TRP A 257 -10.41 17.70 17.20
CA TRP A 257 -9.03 17.88 16.76
C TRP A 257 -8.35 18.98 17.53
N THR A 258 -7.04 18.92 17.60
CA THR A 258 -6.18 19.94 18.18
C THR A 258 -4.84 19.94 17.48
N ALA A 259 -4.27 21.13 17.31
CA ALA A 259 -2.89 21.23 16.87
C ALA A 259 -1.95 20.73 18.00
N ALA A 260 -0.94 19.96 17.59
CA ALA A 260 0.06 19.45 18.51
C ALA A 260 1.44 19.55 17.84
N ALA A 261 2.34 20.32 18.41
CA ALA A 261 3.73 20.34 17.98
C ALA A 261 4.42 19.05 18.40
N ARG A 262 5.20 18.44 17.51
CA ARG A 262 6.14 17.39 17.90
C ARG A 262 7.23 18.03 18.74
N GLY A 263 7.53 17.42 19.89
CA GLY A 263 8.73 17.78 20.64
C GLY A 263 9.94 17.69 19.71
N ARG A 264 10.67 18.78 19.56
CA ARG A 264 11.91 18.83 18.77
C ARG A 264 12.94 17.89 19.40
N ARG A 265 12.99 16.63 18.96
CA ARG A 265 14.29 15.98 18.82
C ARG A 265 14.73 16.25 17.40
N ALA A 266 15.71 17.12 17.25
CA ALA A 266 16.45 17.27 16.02
C ALA A 266 16.93 15.87 15.61
N ILE A 267 16.32 15.29 14.59
CA ILE A 267 16.89 14.14 13.90
C ILE A 267 17.88 14.79 12.95
N ALA A 268 19.16 14.76 13.34
CA ALA A 268 20.23 15.08 12.41
C ALA A 268 20.12 14.10 11.22
N PRO A 269 20.18 14.55 9.98
CA PRO A 269 20.31 13.65 8.84
C PRO A 269 21.59 12.83 9.06
N HIS A 270 21.48 11.53 9.11
CA HIS A 270 22.57 10.57 9.35
C HIS A 270 23.14 10.46 10.77
N GLY A 271 22.36 10.71 11.81
CA GLY A 271 22.73 10.41 13.19
C GLY A 271 22.39 8.97 13.61
N PRO A 272 23.02 8.46 14.70
CA PRO A 272 22.79 7.08 15.19
C PRO A 272 21.34 6.82 15.58
N PRO A 273 20.93 5.54 15.67
CA PRO A 273 19.53 5.12 15.78
C PRO A 273 18.82 5.77 16.97
N CYS A 274 17.58 6.15 16.72
CA CYS A 274 16.68 6.73 17.70
C CYS A 274 16.71 5.90 19.02
N ARG A 275 17.17 6.51 20.11
CA ARG A 275 17.11 5.88 21.42
C ARG A 275 15.65 5.60 21.80
N PRO A 276 15.33 4.44 22.38
CA PRO A 276 13.97 4.12 22.76
C PRO A 276 13.42 5.15 23.74
N CYS A 277 12.24 5.69 23.43
CA CYS A 277 11.47 6.45 24.40
C CYS A 277 11.08 5.49 25.54
N ARG A 278 11.57 5.75 26.74
CA ARG A 278 11.11 5.12 27.98
C ARG A 278 9.72 5.67 28.36
#